data_58bfe89ab0aa2af558b1f93bb78e3b21
#
_entry.id   58bfe89ab0aa2af558b1f93bb78e3b21
#
_cell.length_a   1.000
_cell.length_b   1.000
_cell.length_c   1.000
_cell.angle_alpha   90.00
_cell.angle_beta   90.00
_cell.angle_gamma   90.00
#
_symmetry.space_group_name_H-M   'P 1'
#
loop_
_entity.id
_entity.type
_entity.pdbx_description
1 polymer ?
#
loop_
_entity_poly.entity_id
_entity_poly.type
_entity_poly.pdbx_seq_one_letter_code
_entity_poly.pdbx_strand_id
1 'polypeptide(L)'
;RVVFILLIFIWVTTPQDYLLVPLINGIGAIITSLIAIYILIYKFKIKFRWQSLATIFYHTKDSTKLLLTSITGIVKDRTNTIVIGSVLGMGEVAYYDFVEKIVNVLSTIFYTISNVVFPYYNKNANKIFARKLLIYTTVIGVLLYFIVGCSLKSFILLFFNNDMLMAIPAYWMLGTLFIYRHLSYFLGTVILISHNHVKDVIVNMFYSMFVYLFVIMFLGIIDCLNIYTLSISLVISVFFETLQRWYYCKKYGII
;
A
#
# COMPACT_ATOMS: atom_id res chain seq x y z
N ARG A 1 -10.70 -7.58 13.90
CA ARG A 1 -9.82 -6.41 14.09
C ARG A 1 -10.45 -5.36 15.00
N VAL A 2 -11.71 -4.96 14.80
CA VAL A 2 -12.39 -3.96 15.64
C VAL A 2 -12.30 -4.29 17.14
N VAL A 3 -12.55 -5.55 17.53
CA VAL A 3 -12.46 -6.00 18.93
C VAL A 3 -11.06 -5.78 19.51
N PHE A 4 -10.01 -6.05 18.75
CA PHE A 4 -8.63 -5.87 19.22
C PHE A 4 -8.25 -4.39 19.34
N ILE A 5 -8.76 -3.53 18.46
CA ILE A 5 -8.61 -2.07 18.61
C ILE A 5 -9.29 -1.59 19.90
N LEU A 6 -10.49 -2.05 20.19
CA LEU A 6 -11.19 -1.70 21.44
C LEU A 6 -10.40 -2.18 22.68
N LEU A 7 -9.82 -3.38 22.63
CA LEU A 7 -8.98 -3.88 23.73
C LEU A 7 -7.73 -3.01 23.94
N ILE A 8 -7.11 -2.48 22.88
CA ILE A 8 -5.99 -1.56 23.00
C ILE A 8 -6.43 -0.29 23.74
N PHE A 9 -7.57 0.30 23.38
CA PHE A 9 -8.07 1.50 24.06
C PHE A 9 -8.42 1.27 25.54
N ILE A 10 -8.81 0.05 25.91
CA ILE A 10 -9.15 -0.28 27.32
C ILE A 10 -7.89 -0.57 28.13
N TRP A 11 -6.90 -1.25 27.56
CA TRP A 11 -5.75 -1.78 28.32
C TRP A 11 -4.49 -0.93 28.21
N VAL A 12 -4.35 -0.12 27.18
CA VAL A 12 -3.19 0.77 27.02
C VAL A 12 -3.58 2.16 27.54
N THR A 13 -3.34 2.38 28.83
CA THR A 13 -3.70 3.63 29.51
C THR A 13 -2.49 4.51 29.81
N THR A 14 -1.30 3.93 29.88
CA THR A 14 -0.05 4.65 30.20
C THR A 14 0.99 4.47 29.08
N PRO A 15 1.95 5.41 28.94
CA PRO A 15 3.04 5.26 27.96
C PRO A 15 3.89 4.00 28.16
N GLN A 16 3.90 3.41 29.36
CA GLN A 16 4.65 2.20 29.68
C GLN A 16 3.99 0.94 29.12
N ASP A 17 2.69 1.01 28.80
CA ASP A 17 1.91 -0.11 28.27
C ASP A 17 2.13 -0.35 26.75
N TYR A 18 3.06 0.36 26.13
CA TYR A 18 3.29 0.28 24.67
C TYR A 18 3.58 -1.14 24.17
N LEU A 19 4.14 -2.00 25.01
CA LEU A 19 4.42 -3.41 24.66
C LEU A 19 3.15 -4.25 24.55
N LEU A 20 2.03 -3.82 25.17
CA LEU A 20 0.75 -4.51 25.04
C LEU A 20 0.18 -4.40 23.63
N VAL A 21 0.48 -3.32 22.90
CA VAL A 21 -0.06 -3.10 21.54
C VAL A 21 0.37 -4.21 20.57
N PRO A 22 1.67 -4.52 20.38
CA PRO A 22 2.07 -5.61 19.51
C PRO A 22 1.63 -6.98 20.04
N LEU A 23 1.53 -7.17 21.37
CA LEU A 23 1.07 -8.41 21.97
C LEU A 23 -0.41 -8.67 21.66
N ILE A 24 -1.29 -7.68 21.86
CA ILE A 24 -2.71 -7.77 21.52
C ILE A 24 -2.91 -8.04 20.03
N ASN A 25 -2.18 -7.32 19.17
CA ASN A 25 -2.23 -7.54 17.72
C ASN A 25 -1.76 -8.95 17.33
N GLY A 26 -0.69 -9.46 17.96
CA GLY A 26 -0.18 -10.82 17.73
C GLY A 26 -1.19 -11.89 18.13
N ILE A 27 -1.76 -11.79 19.35
CA ILE A 27 -2.82 -12.71 19.82
C ILE A 27 -4.03 -12.63 18.87
N GLY A 28 -4.43 -11.43 18.46
CA GLY A 28 -5.51 -11.24 17.52
C GLY A 28 -5.28 -11.91 16.17
N ALA A 29 -4.06 -11.83 15.64
CA ALA A 29 -3.68 -12.51 14.41
C ALA A 29 -3.76 -14.05 14.55
N ILE A 30 -3.28 -14.59 15.66
CA ILE A 30 -3.33 -16.03 15.95
C ILE A 30 -4.78 -16.50 16.02
N ILE A 31 -5.63 -15.85 16.80
CA ILE A 31 -7.06 -16.22 16.94
C ILE A 31 -7.75 -16.16 15.57
N THR A 32 -7.54 -15.10 14.81
CA THR A 32 -8.13 -14.95 13.46
C THR A 32 -7.68 -16.07 12.53
N SER A 33 -6.41 -16.46 12.58
CA SER A 33 -5.85 -17.55 11.78
C SER A 33 -6.43 -18.91 12.17
N LEU A 34 -6.61 -19.18 13.46
CA LEU A 34 -7.25 -20.41 13.94
C LEU A 34 -8.70 -20.51 13.47
N ILE A 35 -9.46 -19.41 13.56
CA ILE A 35 -10.84 -19.36 13.06
C ILE A 35 -10.86 -19.60 11.54
N ALA A 36 -9.95 -19.00 10.79
CA ALA A 36 -9.86 -19.20 9.34
C ALA A 36 -9.57 -20.68 9.00
N ILE A 37 -8.62 -21.32 9.68
CA ILE A 37 -8.31 -22.75 9.51
C ILE A 37 -9.53 -23.60 9.85
N TYR A 38 -10.22 -23.30 10.94
CA TYR A 38 -11.44 -24.02 11.32
C TYR A 38 -12.50 -23.96 10.21
N ILE A 39 -12.77 -22.75 9.67
CA ILE A 39 -13.72 -22.56 8.57
C ILE A 39 -13.29 -23.34 7.32
N LEU A 40 -11.99 -23.32 6.96
CA LEU A 40 -11.46 -24.04 5.81
C LEU A 40 -11.69 -25.56 5.92
N ILE A 41 -11.46 -26.14 7.11
CA ILE A 41 -11.62 -27.57 7.35
C ILE A 41 -13.11 -27.96 7.40
N TYR A 42 -13.90 -27.28 8.22
CA TYR A 42 -15.27 -27.71 8.50
C TYR A 42 -16.31 -27.23 7.48
N LYS A 43 -16.21 -25.97 7.02
CA LYS A 43 -17.17 -25.38 6.08
C LYS A 43 -16.81 -25.69 4.63
N PHE A 44 -15.55 -25.52 4.26
CA PHE A 44 -15.08 -25.74 2.89
C PHE A 44 -14.56 -27.18 2.66
N LYS A 45 -14.48 -28.01 3.72
CA LYS A 45 -14.06 -29.42 3.66
C LYS A 45 -12.73 -29.64 2.94
N ILE A 46 -11.81 -28.67 3.05
CA ILE A 46 -10.48 -28.76 2.46
C ILE A 46 -9.67 -29.79 3.21
N LYS A 47 -9.15 -30.81 2.49
CA LYS A 47 -8.30 -31.84 3.05
C LYS A 47 -6.84 -31.43 2.92
N PHE A 48 -6.14 -31.28 4.04
CA PHE A 48 -4.70 -31.09 4.04
C PHE A 48 -4.01 -32.41 3.70
N ARG A 49 -3.19 -32.40 2.63
CA ARG A 49 -2.39 -33.54 2.23
C ARG A 49 -0.94 -33.07 2.06
N TRP A 50 -0.02 -33.82 2.62
CA TRP A 50 1.40 -33.63 2.36
C TRP A 50 1.68 -33.84 0.88
N GLN A 51 2.31 -32.86 0.26
CA GLN A 51 2.68 -32.92 -1.16
C GLN A 51 4.18 -33.22 -1.28
N SER A 52 4.57 -33.81 -2.41
CA SER A 52 6.00 -34.03 -2.70
C SER A 52 6.73 -32.69 -2.84
N LEU A 53 8.01 -32.65 -2.48
CA LEU A 53 8.84 -31.45 -2.64
C LEU A 53 8.88 -30.98 -4.09
N ALA A 54 8.85 -31.89 -5.06
CA ALA A 54 8.80 -31.57 -6.48
C ALA A 54 7.52 -30.80 -6.87
N THR A 55 6.36 -31.22 -6.33
CA THR A 55 5.07 -30.55 -6.56
C THR A 55 5.06 -29.16 -5.92
N ILE A 56 5.57 -29.06 -4.69
CA ILE A 56 5.70 -27.77 -3.99
C ILE A 56 6.60 -26.82 -4.79
N PHE A 57 7.77 -27.28 -5.24
CA PHE A 57 8.71 -26.47 -6.01
C PHE A 57 8.14 -26.02 -7.36
N TYR A 58 7.39 -26.88 -8.04
CA TYR A 58 6.72 -26.55 -9.29
C TYR A 58 5.74 -25.37 -9.10
N HIS A 59 4.87 -25.43 -8.10
CA HIS A 59 3.91 -24.36 -7.82
C HIS A 59 4.57 -23.11 -7.24
N THR A 60 5.64 -23.26 -6.47
CA THR A 60 6.41 -22.12 -5.92
C THR A 60 7.05 -21.31 -7.04
N LYS A 61 7.54 -21.93 -8.09
CA LYS A 61 8.16 -21.25 -9.24
C LYS A 61 7.21 -20.22 -9.89
N ASP A 62 5.95 -20.53 -10.05
CA ASP A 62 4.97 -19.58 -10.59
C ASP A 62 4.60 -18.49 -9.57
N SER A 63 4.49 -18.86 -8.31
CA SER A 63 4.21 -17.91 -7.22
C SER A 63 5.37 -16.95 -6.95
N THR A 64 6.61 -17.34 -7.27
CA THR A 64 7.82 -16.49 -7.08
C THR A 64 7.72 -15.17 -7.85
N LYS A 65 7.10 -15.17 -9.03
CA LYS A 65 6.89 -13.95 -9.82
C LYS A 65 6.01 -12.93 -9.06
N LEU A 66 4.96 -13.42 -8.41
CA LEU A 66 4.06 -12.58 -7.59
C LEU A 66 4.75 -12.15 -6.28
N LEU A 67 5.55 -13.02 -5.69
CA LEU A 67 6.35 -12.69 -4.51
C LEU A 67 7.33 -11.55 -4.80
N LEU A 68 8.01 -11.58 -5.93
CA LEU A 68 8.93 -10.52 -6.35
C LEU A 68 8.22 -9.16 -6.46
N THR A 69 7.00 -9.11 -6.99
CA THR A 69 6.23 -7.85 -7.05
C THR A 69 5.88 -7.33 -5.65
N SER A 70 5.54 -8.22 -4.73
CA SER A 70 5.25 -7.85 -3.34
C SER A 70 6.50 -7.31 -2.61
N ILE A 71 7.66 -7.92 -2.85
CA ILE A 71 8.93 -7.46 -2.26
C ILE A 71 9.26 -6.04 -2.71
N THR A 72 9.10 -5.70 -3.99
CA THR A 72 9.38 -4.33 -4.48
C THR A 72 8.52 -3.28 -3.79
N GLY A 73 7.26 -3.59 -3.53
CA GLY A 73 6.36 -2.72 -2.77
C GLY A 73 6.81 -2.55 -1.32
N ILE A 74 7.08 -3.66 -0.63
CA ILE A 74 7.54 -3.65 0.77
C ILE A 74 8.86 -2.88 0.91
N VAL A 75 9.81 -3.08 0.00
CA VAL A 75 11.09 -2.35 0.02
C VAL A 75 10.84 -0.86 -0.06
N LYS A 76 10.04 -0.38 -1.00
CA LYS A 76 9.71 1.06 -1.12
C LYS A 76 9.07 1.62 0.15
N ASP A 77 8.07 0.93 0.69
CA ASP A 77 7.32 1.42 1.84
C ASP A 77 8.15 1.41 3.13
N ARG A 78 8.94 0.36 3.37
CA ARG A 78 9.72 0.22 4.60
C ARG A 78 11.03 0.97 4.61
N THR A 79 11.63 1.23 3.46
CA THR A 79 12.88 2.01 3.38
C THR A 79 12.70 3.41 3.95
N ASN A 80 11.59 4.11 3.66
CA ASN A 80 11.34 5.42 4.25
C ASN A 80 11.29 5.36 5.78
N THR A 81 10.53 4.44 6.35
CA THR A 81 10.41 4.31 7.81
C THR A 81 11.77 4.02 8.45
N ILE A 82 12.59 3.15 7.83
CA ILE A 82 13.93 2.82 8.33
C ILE A 82 14.87 4.02 8.25
N VAL A 83 14.89 4.72 7.11
CA VAL A 83 15.75 5.90 6.91
C VAL A 83 15.34 7.03 7.85
N ILE A 84 14.04 7.33 7.99
CA ILE A 84 13.55 8.34 8.92
C ILE A 84 13.98 7.99 10.35
N GLY A 85 13.77 6.75 10.79
CA GLY A 85 14.12 6.32 12.13
C GLY A 85 15.61 6.35 12.44
N SER A 86 16.46 6.02 11.45
CA SER A 86 17.92 6.00 11.64
C SER A 86 18.58 7.37 11.54
N VAL A 87 18.04 8.29 10.75
CA VAL A 87 18.65 9.60 10.46
C VAL A 87 17.97 10.75 11.22
N LEU A 88 16.64 10.74 11.29
CA LEU A 88 15.86 11.86 11.84
C LEU A 88 15.32 11.60 13.25
N GLY A 89 15.22 10.35 13.64
CA GLY A 89 14.77 9.93 14.97
C GLY A 89 13.31 9.48 15.04
N MET A 90 12.93 8.93 16.20
CA MET A 90 11.64 8.25 16.38
C MET A 90 10.43 9.20 16.39
N GLY A 91 10.60 10.48 16.72
CA GLY A 91 9.52 11.47 16.64
C GLY A 91 9.05 11.68 15.19
N GLU A 92 9.98 11.82 14.26
CA GLU A 92 9.69 11.97 12.84
C GLU A 92 9.05 10.69 12.25
N VAL A 93 9.46 9.51 12.74
CA VAL A 93 8.79 8.24 12.37
C VAL A 93 7.33 8.26 12.77
N ALA A 94 6.98 8.78 13.95
CA ALA A 94 5.59 8.83 14.40
C ALA A 94 4.73 9.71 13.48
N TYR A 95 5.24 10.88 13.06
CA TYR A 95 4.53 11.76 12.12
C TYR A 95 4.36 11.10 10.74
N TYR A 96 5.42 10.49 10.23
CA TYR A 96 5.39 9.79 8.95
C TYR A 96 4.42 8.59 8.99
N ASP A 97 4.51 7.74 10.00
CA ASP A 97 3.68 6.54 10.16
C ASP A 97 2.19 6.89 10.32
N PHE A 98 1.88 7.99 11.02
CA PHE A 98 0.52 8.50 11.12
C PHE A 98 -0.06 8.86 9.74
N VAL A 99 0.70 9.62 8.94
CA VAL A 99 0.30 9.99 7.58
C VAL A 99 0.21 8.75 6.67
N GLU A 100 1.19 7.85 6.75
CA GLU A 100 1.20 6.61 5.98
C GLU A 100 -0.03 5.75 6.26
N LYS A 101 -0.48 5.67 7.52
CA LYS A 101 -1.71 4.95 7.88
C LYS A 101 -2.95 5.55 7.22
N ILE A 102 -3.06 6.88 7.17
CA ILE A 102 -4.16 7.55 6.46
C ILE A 102 -4.12 7.21 4.97
N VAL A 103 -2.96 7.34 4.34
CA VAL A 103 -2.74 7.00 2.93
C VAL A 103 -3.08 5.54 2.64
N ASN A 104 -2.71 4.62 3.53
CA ASN A 104 -2.98 3.20 3.37
C ASN A 104 -4.47 2.86 3.50
N VAL A 105 -5.20 3.52 4.41
CA VAL A 105 -6.66 3.38 4.54
C VAL A 105 -7.34 3.83 3.24
N LEU A 106 -6.99 5.01 2.73
CA LEU A 106 -7.53 5.51 1.47
C LEU A 106 -7.18 4.59 0.29
N SER A 107 -5.93 4.15 0.20
CA SER A 107 -5.48 3.20 -0.83
C SER A 107 -6.28 1.90 -0.82
N THR A 108 -6.60 1.39 0.37
CA THR A 108 -7.34 0.12 0.53
C THR A 108 -8.75 0.21 -0.07
N ILE A 109 -9.41 1.36 0.05
CA ILE A 109 -10.73 1.59 -0.57
C ILE A 109 -10.64 1.40 -2.09
N PHE A 110 -9.67 2.06 -2.72
CA PHE A 110 -9.48 2.00 -4.18
C PHE A 110 -8.98 0.63 -4.67
N TYR A 111 -8.14 -0.04 -3.89
CA TYR A 111 -7.74 -1.43 -4.20
C TYR A 111 -8.93 -2.39 -4.15
N THR A 112 -9.83 -2.20 -3.19
CA THR A 112 -11.05 -3.02 -3.10
C THR A 112 -11.93 -2.83 -4.34
N ILE A 113 -12.15 -1.58 -4.78
CA ILE A 113 -12.88 -1.29 -6.01
C ILE A 113 -12.22 -1.98 -7.22
N SER A 114 -10.90 -1.84 -7.36
CA SER A 114 -10.15 -2.45 -8.46
C SER A 114 -10.23 -3.99 -8.46
N ASN A 115 -10.16 -4.61 -7.28
CA ASN A 115 -10.27 -6.06 -7.14
C ASN A 115 -11.66 -6.60 -7.49
N VAL A 116 -12.72 -5.86 -7.17
CA VAL A 116 -14.10 -6.22 -7.56
C VAL A 116 -14.29 -6.11 -9.07
N VAL A 117 -13.68 -5.09 -9.68
CA VAL A 117 -13.81 -4.83 -11.13
C VAL A 117 -12.95 -5.76 -11.97
N PHE A 118 -11.82 -6.22 -11.45
CA PHE A 118 -10.85 -7.05 -12.18
C PHE A 118 -11.49 -8.30 -12.84
N PRO A 119 -12.27 -9.16 -12.16
CA PRO A 119 -12.90 -10.31 -12.79
C PRO A 119 -13.89 -9.94 -13.89
N TYR A 120 -14.65 -8.87 -13.69
CA TYR A 120 -15.60 -8.37 -14.68
C TYR A 120 -14.89 -7.87 -15.94
N TYR A 121 -13.83 -7.07 -15.76
CA TYR A 121 -13.05 -6.55 -16.86
C TYR A 121 -12.29 -7.66 -17.61
N ASN A 122 -11.73 -8.61 -16.88
CA ASN A 122 -11.02 -9.75 -17.45
C ASN A 122 -11.92 -10.59 -18.39
N LYS A 123 -13.24 -10.67 -18.06
CA LYS A 123 -14.22 -11.41 -18.86
C LYS A 123 -14.70 -10.62 -20.09
N ASN A 124 -14.92 -9.31 -19.96
CA ASN A 124 -15.65 -8.51 -20.95
C ASN A 124 -14.72 -7.56 -21.74
N ALA A 125 -13.53 -7.25 -21.24
CA ALA A 125 -12.53 -6.33 -21.82
C ALA A 125 -13.11 -4.98 -22.31
N ASN A 126 -14.12 -4.43 -21.61
CA ASN A 126 -14.80 -3.21 -22.01
C ASN A 126 -13.95 -1.97 -21.68
N LYS A 127 -13.23 -1.46 -22.68
CA LYS A 127 -12.33 -0.30 -22.55
C LYS A 127 -13.07 0.98 -22.11
N ILE A 128 -14.26 1.22 -22.64
CA ILE A 128 -15.04 2.44 -22.31
C ILE A 128 -15.43 2.43 -20.83
N PHE A 129 -15.88 1.27 -20.34
CA PHE A 129 -16.21 1.10 -18.92
C PHE A 129 -14.97 1.32 -18.04
N ALA A 130 -13.82 0.68 -18.35
CA ALA A 130 -12.61 0.82 -17.59
C ALA A 130 -12.10 2.27 -17.54
N ARG A 131 -12.12 2.97 -18.68
CA ARG A 131 -11.71 4.38 -18.77
C ARG A 131 -12.62 5.29 -17.93
N LYS A 132 -13.94 5.13 -18.04
CA LYS A 132 -14.89 5.91 -17.24
C LYS A 132 -14.68 5.66 -15.75
N LEU A 133 -14.56 4.39 -15.34
CA LEU A 133 -14.34 4.04 -13.94
C LEU A 133 -13.04 4.63 -13.41
N LEU A 134 -11.95 4.54 -14.17
CA LEU A 134 -10.66 5.13 -13.80
C LEU A 134 -10.78 6.64 -13.58
N ILE A 135 -11.49 7.35 -14.47
CA ILE A 135 -11.71 8.79 -14.32
C ILE A 135 -12.53 9.10 -13.06
N TYR A 136 -13.66 8.41 -12.86
CA TYR A 136 -14.51 8.64 -11.69
C TYR A 136 -13.79 8.35 -10.38
N THR A 137 -13.09 7.23 -10.29
CA THR A 137 -12.34 6.89 -9.07
C THR A 137 -11.18 7.85 -8.83
N THR A 138 -10.53 8.37 -9.87
CA THR A 138 -9.49 9.40 -9.73
C THR A 138 -10.07 10.72 -9.23
N VAL A 139 -11.19 11.17 -9.78
CA VAL A 139 -11.87 12.40 -9.32
C VAL A 139 -12.28 12.26 -7.86
N ILE A 140 -12.91 11.14 -7.49
CA ILE A 140 -13.25 10.86 -6.09
C ILE A 140 -11.99 10.85 -5.21
N GLY A 141 -10.89 10.26 -5.68
CA GLY A 141 -9.62 10.27 -4.97
C GLY A 141 -9.09 11.68 -4.71
N VAL A 142 -9.13 12.55 -5.73
CA VAL A 142 -8.71 13.95 -5.57
C VAL A 142 -9.60 14.69 -4.58
N LEU A 143 -10.91 14.49 -4.64
CA LEU A 143 -11.84 15.09 -3.66
C LEU A 143 -11.55 14.61 -2.24
N LEU A 144 -11.34 13.32 -2.03
CA LEU A 144 -10.99 12.75 -0.73
C LEU A 144 -9.65 13.29 -0.20
N TYR A 145 -8.65 13.48 -1.08
CA TYR A 145 -7.37 14.09 -0.70
C TYR A 145 -7.58 15.47 -0.06
N PHE A 146 -8.38 16.34 -0.69
CA PHE A 146 -8.64 17.66 -0.15
C PHE A 146 -9.53 17.62 1.10
N ILE A 147 -10.58 16.80 1.12
CA ILE A 147 -11.47 16.67 2.28
C ILE A 147 -10.68 16.22 3.52
N VAL A 148 -9.87 15.18 3.40
CA VAL A 148 -9.06 14.68 4.51
C VAL A 148 -8.00 15.70 4.90
N GLY A 149 -7.31 16.33 3.94
CA GLY A 149 -6.29 17.35 4.23
C GLY A 149 -6.85 18.56 4.98
N CYS A 150 -8.01 19.06 4.58
CA CYS A 150 -8.66 20.19 5.26
C CYS A 150 -9.19 19.81 6.66
N SER A 151 -9.66 18.58 6.84
CA SER A 151 -10.18 18.10 8.14
C SER A 151 -9.08 17.62 9.10
N LEU A 152 -7.86 17.38 8.60
CA LEU A 152 -6.78 16.76 9.35
C LEU A 152 -6.39 17.55 10.61
N LYS A 153 -6.34 18.88 10.51
CA LYS A 153 -6.03 19.75 11.65
C LYS A 153 -7.06 19.57 12.78
N SER A 154 -8.33 19.61 12.46
CA SER A 154 -9.42 19.46 13.44
C SER A 154 -9.41 18.05 14.06
N PHE A 155 -9.12 17.03 13.23
CA PHE A 155 -9.00 15.65 13.70
C PHE A 155 -7.83 15.47 14.67
N ILE A 156 -6.65 16.05 14.37
CA ILE A 156 -5.49 15.97 15.26
C ILE A 156 -5.78 16.65 16.59
N LEU A 157 -6.35 17.86 16.57
CA LEU A 157 -6.65 18.61 17.80
C LEU A 157 -7.69 17.91 18.69
N LEU A 158 -8.54 17.06 18.13
CA LEU A 158 -9.59 16.33 18.85
C LEU A 158 -9.07 15.04 19.50
N PHE A 159 -8.14 14.34 18.85
CA PHE A 159 -7.75 12.98 19.23
C PHE A 159 -6.27 12.82 19.59
N PHE A 160 -5.42 13.81 19.32
CA PHE A 160 -3.98 13.75 19.51
C PHE A 160 -3.44 15.01 20.17
N ASN A 161 -2.17 14.99 20.58
CA ASN A 161 -1.46 16.16 21.09
C ASN A 161 -1.09 17.14 19.98
N ASN A 162 -0.87 18.42 20.36
CA ASN A 162 -0.48 19.48 19.42
C ASN A 162 0.80 19.16 18.63
N ASP A 163 1.71 18.37 19.18
CA ASP A 163 2.94 17.96 18.49
C ASP A 163 2.67 17.25 17.16
N MET A 164 1.54 16.51 17.08
CA MET A 164 1.14 15.81 15.85
C MET A 164 0.71 16.75 14.71
N LEU A 165 0.57 18.06 14.96
CA LEU A 165 0.34 19.05 13.89
C LEU A 165 1.50 19.10 12.89
N MET A 166 2.71 18.70 13.31
CA MET A 166 3.88 18.54 12.42
C MET A 166 3.67 17.50 11.30
N ALA A 167 2.70 16.61 11.44
CA ALA A 167 2.34 15.64 10.40
C ALA A 167 1.56 16.26 9.22
N ILE A 168 0.93 17.45 9.39
CA ILE A 168 0.09 18.07 8.36
C ILE A 168 0.87 18.38 7.07
N PRO A 169 2.05 19.04 7.09
CA PRO A 169 2.81 19.27 5.89
C PRO A 169 3.24 17.97 5.17
N ALA A 170 3.58 16.93 5.96
CA ALA A 170 3.91 15.62 5.41
C ALA A 170 2.69 14.97 4.71
N TYR A 171 1.47 15.19 5.21
CA TYR A 171 0.25 14.73 4.53
C TYR A 171 0.06 15.39 3.16
N TRP A 172 0.27 16.69 3.04
CA TRP A 172 0.11 17.37 1.75
C TRP A 172 1.10 16.87 0.69
N MET A 173 2.23 16.32 1.09
CA MET A 173 3.20 15.69 0.20
C MET A 173 2.89 14.21 -0.05
N LEU A 174 2.84 13.41 1.01
CA LEU A 174 2.65 11.96 0.92
C LEU A 174 1.22 11.58 0.53
N GLY A 175 0.24 12.41 0.85
CA GLY A 175 -1.17 12.13 0.61
C GLY A 175 -1.51 11.93 -0.87
N THR A 176 -0.78 12.55 -1.81
CA THR A 176 -1.00 12.30 -3.23
C THR A 176 -0.69 10.86 -3.65
N LEU A 177 0.07 10.14 -2.83
CA LEU A 177 0.53 8.78 -3.09
C LEU A 177 -0.64 7.80 -3.31
N PHE A 178 -1.75 7.92 -2.56
CA PHE A 178 -2.86 6.98 -2.73
C PHE A 178 -3.55 7.13 -4.10
N ILE A 179 -3.54 8.33 -4.68
CA ILE A 179 -4.08 8.57 -6.02
C ILE A 179 -3.21 7.87 -7.07
N TYR A 180 -1.89 8.07 -7.00
CA TYR A 180 -0.96 7.41 -7.92
C TYR A 180 -0.91 5.90 -7.71
N ARG A 181 -0.98 5.41 -6.46
CA ARG A 181 -1.10 3.97 -6.16
C ARG A 181 -2.36 3.37 -6.78
N HIS A 182 -3.49 4.06 -6.67
CA HIS A 182 -4.73 3.62 -7.31
C HIS A 182 -4.59 3.55 -8.83
N LEU A 183 -4.11 4.63 -9.46
CA LEU A 183 -3.90 4.67 -10.91
C LEU A 183 -2.94 3.56 -11.37
N SER A 184 -1.80 3.42 -10.70
CA SER A 184 -0.81 2.39 -11.00
C SER A 184 -1.42 0.99 -10.84
N TYR A 185 -2.13 0.73 -9.74
CA TYR A 185 -2.74 -0.58 -9.50
C TYR A 185 -3.82 -0.90 -10.54
N PHE A 186 -4.69 0.05 -10.87
CA PHE A 186 -5.74 -0.14 -11.87
C PHE A 186 -5.15 -0.42 -13.26
N LEU A 187 -4.20 0.41 -13.71
CA LEU A 187 -3.52 0.20 -15.00
C LEU A 187 -2.76 -1.12 -15.04
N GLY A 188 -2.05 -1.47 -13.96
CA GLY A 188 -1.28 -2.70 -13.87
C GLY A 188 -2.17 -3.93 -13.74
N THR A 189 -2.98 -4.00 -12.69
CA THR A 189 -3.73 -5.21 -12.34
C THR A 189 -4.98 -5.36 -13.20
N VAL A 190 -5.82 -4.32 -13.28
CA VAL A 190 -7.09 -4.46 -14.00
C VAL A 190 -6.88 -4.48 -15.51
N ILE A 191 -5.95 -3.69 -16.04
CA ILE A 191 -5.81 -3.55 -17.49
C ILE A 191 -4.69 -4.44 -18.04
N LEU A 192 -3.42 -4.23 -17.65
CA LEU A 192 -2.28 -4.96 -18.26
C LEU A 192 -2.30 -6.45 -17.95
N ILE A 193 -2.60 -6.86 -16.71
CA ILE A 193 -2.65 -8.28 -16.34
C ILE A 193 -3.80 -9.00 -17.09
N SER A 194 -4.97 -8.36 -17.21
CA SER A 194 -6.10 -8.93 -17.98
C SER A 194 -5.78 -9.15 -19.48
N HIS A 195 -4.80 -8.41 -20.01
CA HIS A 195 -4.32 -8.59 -21.39
C HIS A 195 -3.02 -9.40 -21.47
N ASN A 196 -2.70 -10.21 -20.44
CA ASN A 196 -1.52 -11.07 -20.36
C ASN A 196 -0.15 -10.35 -20.36
N HIS A 197 -0.10 -9.05 -20.07
CA HIS A 197 1.14 -8.26 -19.97
C HIS A 197 1.76 -8.29 -18.56
N VAL A 198 1.73 -9.43 -17.89
CA VAL A 198 2.24 -9.58 -16.49
C VAL A 198 3.72 -9.25 -16.39
N LYS A 199 4.52 -9.62 -17.41
CA LYS A 199 5.97 -9.34 -17.41
C LYS A 199 6.26 -7.85 -17.38
N ASP A 200 5.53 -7.05 -18.16
CA ASP A 200 5.71 -5.59 -18.20
C ASP A 200 5.38 -4.94 -16.86
N VAL A 201 4.35 -5.45 -16.16
CA VAL A 201 4.01 -4.98 -14.81
C VAL A 201 5.13 -5.27 -13.83
N ILE A 202 5.69 -6.48 -13.85
CA ILE A 202 6.80 -6.87 -12.98
C ILE A 202 8.04 -6.00 -13.23
N VAL A 203 8.45 -5.88 -14.48
CA VAL A 203 9.62 -5.08 -14.91
C VAL A 203 9.44 -3.63 -14.51
N ASN A 204 8.25 -3.06 -14.71
CA ASN A 204 7.91 -1.71 -14.31
C ASN A 204 8.06 -1.48 -12.79
N MET A 205 7.61 -2.42 -11.95
CA MET A 205 7.77 -2.33 -10.50
C MET A 205 9.25 -2.33 -10.08
N PHE A 206 10.09 -3.14 -10.73
CA PHE A 206 11.54 -3.14 -10.47
C PHE A 206 12.18 -1.80 -10.87
N TYR A 207 11.86 -1.27 -12.06
CA TYR A 207 12.38 0.03 -12.48
C TYR A 207 11.99 1.14 -11.50
N SER A 208 10.74 1.17 -11.08
CA SER A 208 10.23 2.12 -10.11
C SER A 208 10.96 2.00 -8.74
N MET A 209 11.27 0.79 -8.30
CA MET A 209 12.04 0.55 -7.08
C MET A 209 13.48 1.06 -7.23
N PHE A 210 14.15 0.78 -8.35
CA PHE A 210 15.51 1.28 -8.59
C PHE A 210 15.56 2.81 -8.67
N VAL A 211 14.60 3.46 -9.34
CA VAL A 211 14.48 4.92 -9.37
C VAL A 211 14.34 5.46 -7.94
N TYR A 212 13.49 4.84 -7.12
CA TYR A 212 13.30 5.23 -5.74
C TYR A 212 14.59 5.13 -4.91
N LEU A 213 15.26 3.99 -4.96
CA LEU A 213 16.51 3.78 -4.22
C LEU A 213 17.61 4.73 -4.68
N PHE A 214 17.71 4.99 -5.99
CA PHE A 214 18.65 5.95 -6.54
C PHE A 214 18.39 7.37 -6.01
N VAL A 215 17.13 7.80 -5.99
CA VAL A 215 16.77 9.13 -5.46
C VAL A 215 17.11 9.24 -3.98
N ILE A 216 16.83 8.22 -3.16
CA ILE A 216 17.20 8.24 -1.73
C ILE A 216 18.71 8.27 -1.54
N MET A 217 19.47 7.48 -2.28
CA MET A 217 20.93 7.52 -2.22
C MET A 217 21.49 8.91 -2.58
N PHE A 218 20.94 9.51 -3.64
CA PHE A 218 21.32 10.86 -4.04
C PHE A 218 21.01 11.90 -2.97
N LEU A 219 19.82 11.84 -2.36
CA LEU A 219 19.44 12.72 -1.25
C LEU A 219 20.34 12.52 -0.02
N GLY A 220 20.79 11.28 0.23
CA GLY A 220 21.74 10.99 1.31
C GLY A 220 23.12 11.60 1.06
N ILE A 221 23.60 11.60 -0.18
CA ILE A 221 24.91 12.18 -0.54
C ILE A 221 24.92 13.69 -0.37
N ILE A 222 23.80 14.38 -0.65
CA ILE A 222 23.69 15.84 -0.54
C ILE A 222 23.18 16.31 0.84
N ASP A 223 23.09 15.43 1.83
CA ASP A 223 22.60 15.69 3.20
C ASP A 223 21.21 16.37 3.25
N CYS A 224 20.35 16.07 2.26
CA CYS A 224 19.00 16.62 2.15
C CYS A 224 17.91 15.63 2.60
N LEU A 225 18.24 14.66 3.48
CA LEU A 225 17.28 13.72 4.02
C LEU A 225 16.40 14.41 5.07
N ASN A 226 15.12 14.49 4.80
CA ASN A 226 14.08 14.89 5.74
C ASN A 226 12.77 14.20 5.40
N ILE A 227 11.76 14.30 6.29
CA ILE A 227 10.46 13.65 6.11
C ILE A 227 9.79 14.05 4.78
N TYR A 228 9.99 15.28 4.33
CA TYR A 228 9.37 15.81 3.12
C TYR A 228 10.02 15.28 1.85
N THR A 229 11.37 15.31 1.80
CA THR A 229 12.12 14.81 0.63
C THR A 229 11.94 13.30 0.46
N LEU A 230 11.87 12.55 1.57
CA LEU A 230 11.58 11.11 1.55
C LEU A 230 10.14 10.82 1.11
N SER A 231 9.18 11.63 1.55
CA SER A 231 7.79 11.51 1.09
C SER A 231 7.65 11.78 -0.41
N ILE A 232 8.30 12.85 -0.89
CA ILE A 232 8.28 13.22 -2.31
C ILE A 232 8.98 12.15 -3.17
N SER A 233 10.10 11.59 -2.73
CA SER A 233 10.81 10.55 -3.48
C SER A 233 9.95 9.30 -3.70
N LEU A 234 9.16 8.90 -2.71
CA LEU A 234 8.22 7.81 -2.84
C LEU A 234 7.09 8.15 -3.84
N VAL A 235 6.55 9.37 -3.75
CA VAL A 235 5.51 9.84 -4.69
C VAL A 235 6.05 9.87 -6.13
N ILE A 236 7.25 10.40 -6.35
CA ILE A 236 7.90 10.44 -7.68
C ILE A 236 8.06 9.01 -8.24
N SER A 237 8.50 8.08 -7.41
CA SER A 237 8.67 6.69 -7.82
C SER A 237 7.35 6.05 -8.29
N VAL A 238 6.26 6.24 -7.55
CA VAL A 238 4.95 5.67 -7.91
C VAL A 238 4.31 6.44 -9.08
N PHE A 239 4.55 7.74 -9.18
CA PHE A 239 4.17 8.53 -10.35
C PHE A 239 4.87 8.01 -11.63
N PHE A 240 6.18 7.77 -11.56
CA PHE A 240 6.94 7.19 -12.66
C PHE A 240 6.41 5.79 -13.05
N GLU A 241 6.09 4.96 -12.06
CA GLU A 241 5.45 3.65 -12.27
C GLU A 241 4.11 3.80 -13.01
N THR A 242 3.30 4.79 -12.61
CA THR A 242 2.01 5.07 -13.24
C THR A 242 2.16 5.53 -14.69
N LEU A 243 3.12 6.41 -14.96
CA LEU A 243 3.42 6.89 -16.32
C LEU A 243 3.88 5.75 -17.25
N GLN A 244 4.75 4.87 -16.76
CA GLN A 244 5.19 3.71 -17.54
C GLN A 244 4.03 2.76 -17.86
N ARG A 245 3.14 2.48 -16.88
CA ARG A 245 1.95 1.64 -17.10
C ARG A 245 0.99 2.28 -18.08
N TRP A 246 0.78 3.57 -17.97
CA TRP A 246 0.00 4.33 -18.96
C TRP A 246 0.58 4.23 -20.35
N TYR A 247 1.91 4.40 -20.49
CA TYR A 247 2.62 4.24 -21.76
C TYR A 247 2.42 2.83 -22.35
N TYR A 248 2.57 1.77 -21.56
CA TYR A 248 2.32 0.41 -22.02
C TYR A 248 0.88 0.19 -22.47
N CYS A 249 -0.10 0.68 -21.70
CA CYS A 249 -1.50 0.58 -22.08
C CYS A 249 -1.78 1.27 -23.43
N LYS A 250 -1.16 2.43 -23.67
CA LYS A 250 -1.27 3.15 -24.94
C LYS A 250 -0.54 2.42 -26.09
N LYS A 251 0.68 1.93 -25.82
CA LYS A 251 1.50 1.19 -26.78
C LYS A 251 0.77 -0.06 -27.30
N TYR A 252 0.06 -0.75 -26.44
CA TYR A 252 -0.70 -1.95 -26.81
C TYR A 252 -2.13 -1.65 -27.30
N GLY A 253 -2.51 -0.39 -27.40
CA GLY A 253 -3.84 0.01 -27.87
C GLY A 253 -4.97 -0.46 -26.97
N ILE A 254 -4.69 -0.62 -25.65
CA ILE A 254 -5.67 -1.15 -24.69
C ILE A 254 -6.55 -0.04 -24.11
N ILE A 255 -6.07 1.19 -24.07
CA ILE A 255 -6.80 2.40 -23.61
C ILE A 255 -6.88 3.42 -24.71
#